data_1d2c82151ab1f0ae707ffe38a527e228
#
_entry.id   1d2c82151ab1f0ae707ffe38a527e228
#
_cell.length_a   1.000
_cell.length_b   1.000
_cell.length_c   1.000
_cell.angle_alpha   90.00
_cell.angle_beta   90.00
_cell.angle_gamma   90.00
#
_symmetry.space_group_name_H-M   'P 1'
#
loop_
_entity.id
_entity.type
_entity.pdbx_description
1 polymer ?
#
loop_
_entity_poly.entity_id
_entity_poly.type
_entity_poly.pdbx_seq_one_letter_code
_entity_poly.pdbx_strand_id
1 'polypeptide(L)'
;MRKHHYHSPLNRGLYSLTLVLSILLIGTLGIHALEHFSYVDSFFFTSMIATGQGPIGSLVPQTTAGKIFTSALAFVSVSVLLASLGFLFGPFLGKLWRIGVLKLEEEMRK
;
A
#
# COMPACT_ATOMS: atom_id res chain seq x y z
N MET A 1 -1.47 -32.49 2.26
CA MET A 1 -1.12 -31.99 2.04
C MET A 1 -0.91 -31.08 1.99
N ARG A 2 -0.68 -30.65 1.99
CA ARG A 2 -0.39 -29.80 2.00
C ARG A 2 -0.12 -29.05 1.39
N LYS A 3 -0.32 -28.28 1.06
CA LYS A 3 -0.12 -27.60 0.53
C LYS A 3 0.47 -26.74 0.43
N HIS A 4 0.61 -26.29 -0.04
CA HIS A 4 1.33 -25.70 -0.14
C HIS A 4 1.33 -24.65 -0.41
N HIS A 5 1.41 -24.24 -0.35
CA HIS A 5 1.38 -23.27 -0.25
C HIS A 5 2.02 -22.25 -0.78
N TYR A 6 2.06 -22.02 -1.60
CA TYR A 6 2.57 -21.21 -2.29
C TYR A 6 1.83 -20.43 -2.78
N HIS A 7 2.16 -19.79 -2.97
CA HIS A 7 1.89 -18.56 -3.39
C HIS A 7 1.92 -18.49 -4.87
N SER A 8 0.83 -18.85 -5.46
CA SER A 8 0.59 -18.58 -6.85
C SER A 8 0.48 -17.06 -7.04
N PRO A 9 0.77 -16.53 -8.23
CA PRO A 9 0.57 -15.12 -8.50
C PRO A 9 -0.84 -14.63 -8.21
N LEU A 10 -1.83 -15.49 -8.41
CA LEU A 10 -3.21 -15.12 -8.10
C LEU A 10 -3.42 -14.93 -6.60
N ASN A 11 -2.86 -15.82 -5.78
CA ASN A 11 -2.99 -15.71 -4.33
C ASN A 11 -2.29 -14.45 -3.82
N ARG A 12 -1.13 -14.14 -4.36
CA ARG A 12 -0.41 -12.91 -3.99
C ARG A 12 -1.23 -11.68 -4.32
N GLY A 13 -1.84 -11.68 -5.51
CA GLY A 13 -2.69 -10.58 -5.92
C GLY A 13 -3.89 -10.41 -5.00
N LEU A 14 -4.51 -11.53 -4.61
CA LEU A 14 -5.66 -11.47 -3.71
C LEU A 14 -5.29 -10.95 -2.33
N TYR A 15 -4.15 -11.38 -1.78
CA TYR A 15 -3.70 -10.89 -0.48
C TYR A 15 -3.41 -9.40 -0.53
N SER A 16 -2.69 -8.96 -1.55
CA SER A 16 -2.35 -7.55 -1.71
C SER A 16 -3.60 -6.70 -1.86
N LEU A 17 -4.53 -7.15 -2.70
CA LEU A 17 -5.78 -6.44 -2.93
C LEU A 17 -6.59 -6.34 -1.64
N THR A 18 -6.65 -7.43 -0.86
CA THR A 18 -7.37 -7.45 0.40
C THR A 18 -6.79 -6.44 1.37
N LEU A 19 -5.47 -6.38 1.48
CA LEU A 19 -4.81 -5.44 2.38
C LEU A 19 -5.11 -4.00 1.98
N VAL A 20 -5.01 -3.68 0.70
CA VAL A 20 -5.27 -2.34 0.20
C VAL A 20 -6.72 -1.95 0.42
N LEU A 21 -7.65 -2.85 0.12
CA LEU A 21 -9.07 -2.57 0.32
C LEU A 21 -9.40 -2.40 1.79
N SER A 22 -8.74 -3.15 2.67
CA SER A 22 -8.93 -3.02 4.12
C SER A 22 -8.50 -1.63 4.60
N ILE A 23 -7.35 -1.16 4.13
CA ILE A 23 -6.86 0.17 4.49
C ILE A 23 -7.82 1.25 3.98
N LEU A 24 -8.30 1.12 2.76
CA LEU A 24 -9.24 2.08 2.20
C LEU A 24 -10.54 2.11 2.99
N LEU A 25 -11.03 0.94 3.38
CA LEU A 25 -12.27 0.85 4.15
C LEU A 25 -12.10 1.47 5.54
N ILE A 26 -11.06 1.07 6.25
CA ILE A 26 -10.79 1.57 7.61
C ILE A 26 -10.59 3.08 7.58
N GLY A 27 -9.80 3.57 6.63
CA GLY A 27 -9.54 5.00 6.52
C GLY A 27 -10.80 5.78 6.19
N THR A 28 -11.60 5.29 5.26
CA THR A 28 -12.83 5.95 4.85
C THR A 28 -13.80 6.06 6.03
N LEU A 29 -14.04 4.96 6.72
CA LEU A 29 -14.96 4.96 7.85
C LEU A 29 -14.43 5.79 9.01
N GLY A 30 -13.13 5.70 9.28
CA GLY A 30 -12.52 6.46 10.36
C GLY A 30 -12.59 7.96 10.14
N ILE A 31 -12.23 8.41 8.94
CA ILE A 31 -12.27 9.85 8.62
C ILE A 31 -13.70 10.35 8.58
N HIS A 32 -14.61 9.55 8.03
CA HIS A 32 -16.02 9.92 8.05
C HIS A 32 -16.52 10.16 9.47
N ALA A 33 -16.15 9.28 10.38
CA ALA A 33 -16.58 9.41 11.78
C ALA A 33 -15.92 10.57 12.50
N LEU A 34 -14.64 10.80 12.25
CA LEU A 34 -13.87 11.80 12.99
C LEU A 34 -14.02 13.22 12.43
N GLU A 35 -14.06 13.35 11.11
CA GLU A 35 -14.09 14.67 10.47
C GLU A 35 -15.43 15.00 9.83
N HIS A 36 -16.36 14.06 9.82
CA HIS A 36 -17.70 14.27 9.26
C HIS A 36 -17.70 14.57 7.76
N PHE A 37 -16.67 14.14 7.06
CA PHE A 37 -16.66 14.21 5.60
C PHE A 37 -17.72 13.25 5.06
N SER A 38 -18.24 13.52 3.87
CA SER A 38 -19.12 12.56 3.21
C SER A 38 -18.34 11.25 2.96
N TYR A 39 -19.06 10.17 2.66
CA TYR A 39 -18.38 8.91 2.37
C TYR A 39 -17.47 9.01 1.15
N VAL A 40 -17.94 9.71 0.11
CA VAL A 40 -17.12 9.90 -1.10
C VAL A 40 -15.88 10.72 -0.80
N ASP A 41 -16.05 11.82 -0.06
CA ASP A 41 -14.92 12.66 0.32
C ASP A 41 -13.94 11.91 1.22
N SER A 42 -14.48 11.09 2.13
CA SER A 42 -13.65 10.28 3.02
C SER A 42 -12.84 9.26 2.23
N PHE A 43 -13.45 8.63 1.24
CA PHE A 43 -12.77 7.68 0.38
C PHE A 43 -11.69 8.37 -0.45
N PHE A 44 -12.01 9.53 -1.01
CA PHE A 44 -11.06 10.31 -1.78
C PHE A 44 -9.87 10.72 -0.91
N PHE A 45 -10.15 11.24 0.28
CA PHE A 45 -9.12 11.64 1.23
C PHE A 45 -8.22 10.45 1.57
N THR A 46 -8.83 9.31 1.92
CA THR A 46 -8.07 8.12 2.29
C THR A 46 -7.18 7.65 1.14
N SER A 47 -7.69 7.71 -0.09
CA SER A 47 -6.92 7.32 -1.26
C SER A 47 -5.70 8.21 -1.46
N MET A 48 -5.87 9.52 -1.25
CA MET A 48 -4.76 10.46 -1.38
C MET A 48 -3.72 10.24 -0.30
N ILE A 49 -4.15 9.94 0.93
CA ILE A 49 -3.24 9.64 2.03
C ILE A 49 -2.50 8.32 1.76
N ALA A 50 -3.22 7.29 1.34
CA ALA A 50 -2.64 5.98 1.12
C ALA A 50 -1.58 5.98 0.03
N THR A 51 -1.77 6.82 -0.99
CA THR A 51 -0.82 6.91 -2.09
C THR A 51 0.28 7.94 -1.85
N GLY A 52 0.28 8.57 -0.68
CA GLY A 52 1.34 9.50 -0.29
C GLY A 52 1.18 10.91 -0.83
N GLN A 53 0.05 11.23 -1.46
CA GLN A 53 -0.14 12.56 -2.04
C GLN A 53 -0.58 13.61 -1.03
N GLY A 54 -1.17 13.15 0.08
CA GLY A 54 -1.61 14.06 1.12
C GLY A 54 -2.97 14.68 0.86
N PRO A 55 -3.44 15.50 1.79
CA PRO A 55 -4.75 16.15 1.67
C PRO A 55 -4.79 17.11 0.49
N ILE A 56 -5.93 17.19 -0.15
CA ILE A 56 -6.11 18.05 -1.32
C ILE A 56 -7.34 18.93 -1.10
N GLY A 57 -7.18 20.21 -1.42
CA GLY A 57 -8.30 21.15 -1.35
C GLY A 57 -8.73 21.41 0.08
N SER A 58 -10.04 21.41 0.31
CA SER A 58 -10.60 21.67 1.62
C SER A 58 -10.70 20.44 2.51
N LEU A 59 -10.29 19.28 2.00
CA LEU A 59 -10.37 18.03 2.76
C LEU A 59 -9.14 17.88 3.64
N VAL A 60 -9.09 18.67 4.70
CA VAL A 60 -7.98 18.68 5.65
C VAL A 60 -8.55 18.39 7.03
N PRO A 61 -7.96 17.45 7.78
CA PRO A 61 -8.45 17.17 9.13
C PRO A 61 -8.37 18.41 10.02
N GLN A 62 -9.43 18.68 10.75
CA GLN A 62 -9.51 19.84 11.64
C GLN A 62 -9.41 19.44 13.10
N THR A 63 -9.87 18.23 13.44
CA THR A 63 -9.85 17.79 14.83
C THR A 63 -8.52 17.16 15.19
N THR A 64 -8.17 17.21 16.47
CA THR A 64 -6.95 16.56 16.95
C THR A 64 -7.01 15.05 16.69
N ALA A 65 -8.15 14.44 16.96
CA ALA A 65 -8.33 13.01 16.72
C ALA A 65 -8.17 12.68 15.25
N GLY A 66 -8.75 13.48 14.36
CA GLY A 66 -8.62 13.30 12.92
C GLY A 66 -7.20 13.43 12.43
N LYS A 67 -6.46 14.39 12.97
CA LYS A 67 -5.06 14.58 12.60
C LYS A 67 -4.20 13.40 13.04
N ILE A 68 -4.41 12.91 14.25
CA ILE A 68 -3.67 11.76 14.76
C ILE A 68 -4.01 10.51 13.94
N PHE A 69 -5.30 10.30 13.69
CA PHE A 69 -5.74 9.17 12.88
C PHE A 69 -5.13 9.21 11.48
N THR A 70 -5.14 10.39 10.86
CA THR A 70 -4.60 10.58 9.51
C THR A 70 -3.09 10.31 9.49
N SER A 71 -2.38 10.75 10.53
CA SER A 71 -0.94 10.51 10.62
C SER A 71 -0.64 9.01 10.71
N ALA A 72 -1.36 8.31 11.58
CA ALA A 72 -1.19 6.87 11.71
C ALA A 72 -1.58 6.17 10.41
N LEU A 73 -2.68 6.60 9.81
CA LEU A 73 -3.16 6.04 8.55
C LEU A 73 -2.11 6.21 7.45
N ALA A 74 -1.47 7.38 7.39
CA ALA A 74 -0.45 7.66 6.39
C ALA A 74 0.73 6.68 6.51
N PHE A 75 1.26 6.51 7.73
CA PHE A 75 2.38 5.60 7.93
C PHE A 75 2.01 4.16 7.63
N VAL A 76 0.87 3.71 8.14
CA VAL A 76 0.43 2.33 7.94
C VAL A 76 0.10 2.06 6.48
N SER A 77 -0.64 2.97 5.85
CA SER A 77 -1.11 2.73 4.49
C SER A 77 0.03 2.76 3.48
N VAL A 78 0.97 3.68 3.62
CA VAL A 78 2.13 3.71 2.73
C VAL A 78 2.95 2.43 2.92
N SER A 79 3.14 2.00 4.17
CA SER A 79 3.86 0.77 4.45
C SER A 79 3.16 -0.44 3.83
N VAL A 80 1.83 -0.52 3.98
CA VAL A 80 1.05 -1.61 3.41
C VAL A 80 1.12 -1.59 1.89
N LEU A 81 1.02 -0.41 1.29
CA LEU A 81 1.08 -0.27 -0.16
C LEU A 81 2.44 -0.73 -0.69
N LEU A 82 3.53 -0.27 -0.06
CA LEU A 82 4.88 -0.65 -0.47
C LEU A 82 5.10 -2.14 -0.27
N ALA A 83 4.63 -2.70 0.85
CA ALA A 83 4.74 -4.12 1.12
C ALA A 83 3.95 -4.94 0.09
N SER A 84 2.75 -4.46 -0.27
CA SER A 84 1.93 -5.13 -1.26
C SER A 84 2.58 -5.14 -2.62
N LEU A 85 3.15 -4.01 -3.03
CA LEU A 85 3.86 -3.92 -4.30
C LEU A 85 5.09 -4.82 -4.30
N GLY A 86 5.84 -4.83 -3.19
CA GLY A 86 6.99 -5.70 -3.06
C GLY A 86 6.60 -7.17 -3.10
N PHE A 87 5.51 -7.52 -2.44
CA PHE A 87 5.00 -8.88 -2.42
C PHE A 87 4.59 -9.34 -3.82
N LEU A 88 3.94 -8.46 -4.60
CA LEU A 88 3.52 -8.78 -5.96
C LEU A 88 4.70 -8.87 -6.92
N PHE A 89 5.61 -7.91 -6.84
CA PHE A 89 6.67 -7.78 -7.81
C PHE A 89 8.03 -8.24 -7.31
N GLY A 90 8.12 -8.68 -6.04
CA GLY A 90 9.37 -9.13 -5.47
C GLY A 90 10.08 -10.21 -6.28
N PRO A 91 9.39 -11.28 -6.66
CA PRO A 91 10.03 -12.32 -7.47
C PRO A 91 10.54 -11.79 -8.81
N PHE A 92 9.79 -10.88 -9.43
CA PHE A 92 10.18 -10.27 -10.68
C PHE A 92 11.44 -9.40 -10.50
N LEU A 93 11.43 -8.58 -9.45
CA LEU A 93 12.58 -7.73 -9.15
C LEU A 93 13.81 -8.55 -8.78
N GLY A 94 13.60 -9.64 -8.03
CA GLY A 94 14.69 -10.55 -7.70
C GLY A 94 15.29 -11.19 -8.93
N LYS A 95 14.45 -11.53 -9.90
CA LYS A 95 14.90 -12.09 -11.16
C LYS A 95 15.74 -11.08 -11.94
N LEU A 96 15.28 -9.84 -12.00
CA LEU A 96 16.01 -8.77 -12.67
C LEU A 96 17.36 -8.52 -12.00
N TRP A 97 17.37 -8.52 -10.68
CA TRP A 97 18.58 -8.35 -9.91
C TRP A 97 19.60 -9.46 -10.22
N ARG A 98 19.11 -10.69 -10.26
CA ARG A 98 19.96 -11.85 -10.54
C ARG A 98 20.58 -11.75 -11.93
N ILE A 99 19.77 -11.34 -12.92
CA ILE A 99 20.26 -11.19 -14.28
C ILE A 99 21.34 -10.12 -14.34
N GLY A 100 21.12 -9.01 -13.63
CA GLY A 100 22.09 -7.93 -13.58
C GLY A 100 23.40 -8.35 -12.95
N VAL A 101 23.33 -9.10 -11.84
CA VAL A 101 24.53 -9.57 -11.15
C VAL A 101 25.31 -10.54 -12.04
N LEU A 102 24.63 -11.47 -12.69
CA LEU A 102 25.28 -12.42 -13.58
C LEU A 102 25.97 -11.72 -14.73
N LYS A 103 25.34 -10.70 -15.26
CA LYS A 103 25.92 -9.93 -16.34
C LYS A 103 27.19 -9.19 -15.91
N LEU A 104 27.16 -8.63 -14.70
CA LEU A 104 28.33 -7.97 -14.15
C LEU A 104 29.48 -8.94 -13.94
N GLU A 105 29.17 -10.13 -13.43
CA GLU A 105 30.19 -11.15 -13.24
C GLU A 105 30.83 -11.54 -14.57
N GLU A 106 30.02 -11.67 -15.60
CA GLU A 106 30.51 -11.99 -16.92
C GLU A 106 31.45 -10.91 -17.45
N GLU A 107 31.05 -9.65 -17.26
CA GLU A 107 31.89 -8.52 -17.67
C GLU A 107 33.21 -8.50 -16.93
N MET A 108 33.18 -8.82 -15.63
CA MET A 108 34.38 -8.80 -14.82
C MET A 108 35.35 -9.94 -15.18
N ARG A 109 34.84 -11.01 -15.77
CA ARG A 109 35.72 -12.13 -16.19
C ARG A 109 36.43 -11.83 -17.48
N LYS A 110 35.92 -10.89 -18.25
CA LYS A 110 36.58 -10.49 -19.47
C LYS A 110 37.78 -9.58 -19.15
#